data_e744b43a8f1156a8b002087a7ae7d3d9
#
_entry.id   e744b43a8f1156a8b002087a7ae7d3d9
#
_cell.length_a   1.000
_cell.length_b   1.000
_cell.length_c   1.000
_cell.angle_alpha   90.00
_cell.angle_beta   90.00
_cell.angle_gamma   90.00
#
_symmetry.space_group_name_H-M   'P 1'
#
loop_
_entity.id
_entity.type
_entity.pdbx_description
1 polymer ?
#
loop_
_entity_poly.entity_id
_entity_poly.type
_entity_poly.pdbx_seq_one_letter_code
_entity_poly.pdbx_strand_id
1 'polypeptide(L)'
;MLYFAFGSNLNPAQMAQRCPGHVVVGLAVLREHKLVFPLTSSDWGGGVAGVHVAHGSSVWGIVYDLTDEHVAALDRYEGFRAPGDDHNLYERERVWVELTRPDDGSIPRRVRAEYYVPRVTNPSPPSRRYLDAIIEGARHHHLPDEYLAALGRIPTID
;
A
#
# COMPACT_ATOMS: atom_id res chain seq x y z
N MET A 1 1.86 -9.18 12.92
CA MET A 1 2.50 -7.95 12.37
C MET A 1 1.44 -7.07 11.74
N LEU A 2 1.43 -5.80 12.07
CA LEU A 2 0.58 -4.83 11.38
C LEU A 2 1.26 -4.39 10.07
N TYR A 3 0.51 -4.48 8.97
CA TYR A 3 0.99 -4.14 7.64
C TYR A 3 0.08 -3.08 7.03
N PHE A 4 0.68 -1.98 6.54
CA PHE A 4 -0.03 -0.90 5.87
C PHE A 4 0.04 -1.07 4.36
N ALA A 5 -1.12 -1.29 3.75
CA ALA A 5 -1.29 -1.45 2.31
C ALA A 5 -1.93 -0.21 1.71
N PHE A 6 -1.33 0.32 0.65
CA PHE A 6 -1.78 1.50 -0.08
C PHE A 6 -1.73 1.30 -1.61
N GLY A 7 -1.16 0.21 -2.08
CA GLY A 7 -1.05 -0.18 -3.48
C GLY A 7 -2.00 -1.33 -3.84
N SER A 8 -1.55 -2.24 -4.70
CA SER A 8 -2.37 -3.36 -5.18
C SER A 8 -2.84 -4.30 -4.06
N ASN A 9 -2.15 -4.35 -2.93
CA ASN A 9 -2.59 -5.13 -1.76
C ASN A 9 -3.83 -4.55 -1.06
N LEU A 10 -4.35 -3.41 -1.49
CA LEU A 10 -5.71 -2.99 -1.16
C LEU A 10 -6.76 -3.92 -1.77
N ASN A 11 -6.44 -4.58 -2.86
CA ASN A 11 -7.39 -5.44 -3.57
C ASN A 11 -7.64 -6.73 -2.78
N PRO A 12 -8.89 -7.00 -2.40
CA PRO A 12 -9.21 -8.16 -1.55
C PRO A 12 -8.92 -9.50 -2.23
N ALA A 13 -9.11 -9.59 -3.54
CA ALA A 13 -8.81 -10.82 -4.29
C ALA A 13 -7.31 -11.12 -4.27
N GLN A 14 -6.47 -10.09 -4.46
CA GLN A 14 -5.02 -10.25 -4.39
C GLN A 14 -4.55 -10.64 -2.99
N MET A 15 -5.08 -10.01 -1.95
CA MET A 15 -4.72 -10.36 -0.57
C MET A 15 -5.21 -11.74 -0.16
N ALA A 16 -6.40 -12.16 -0.62
CA ALA A 16 -6.87 -13.53 -0.39
C ALA A 16 -5.94 -14.57 -1.02
N GLN A 17 -5.34 -14.26 -2.16
CA GLN A 17 -4.40 -15.13 -2.85
C GLN A 17 -3.02 -15.14 -2.17
N ARG A 18 -2.49 -13.98 -1.81
CA ARG A 18 -1.14 -13.84 -1.20
C ARG A 18 -1.12 -14.22 0.27
N CYS A 19 -2.15 -13.84 1.01
CA CYS A 19 -2.26 -14.00 2.46
C CYS A 19 -3.63 -14.57 2.82
N PRO A 20 -3.92 -15.83 2.47
CA PRO A 20 -5.21 -16.43 2.80
C PRO A 20 -5.46 -16.41 4.31
N GLY A 21 -6.67 -16.02 4.70
CA GLY A 21 -7.03 -15.87 6.11
C GLY A 21 -6.51 -14.60 6.78
N HIS A 22 -6.01 -13.63 6.03
CA HIS A 22 -5.59 -12.34 6.57
C HIS A 22 -6.74 -11.62 7.30
N VAL A 23 -6.39 -10.80 8.28
CA VAL A 23 -7.36 -10.03 9.08
C VAL A 23 -7.23 -8.55 8.75
N VAL A 24 -8.35 -7.92 8.43
CA VAL A 24 -8.43 -6.46 8.25
C VAL A 24 -8.57 -5.82 9.61
N VAL A 25 -7.62 -4.96 9.99
CA VAL A 25 -7.70 -4.17 11.21
C VAL A 25 -8.57 -2.94 10.99
N GLY A 26 -8.35 -2.20 9.93
CA GLY A 26 -9.15 -1.04 9.59
C GLY A 26 -8.52 -0.07 8.62
N LEU A 27 -9.30 0.96 8.33
CA LEU A 27 -8.91 2.08 7.50
C LEU A 27 -7.81 2.90 8.20
N ALA A 28 -6.80 3.28 7.44
CA ALA A 28 -5.66 4.03 7.98
C ALA A 28 -5.21 5.14 7.04
N VAL A 29 -4.61 6.18 7.62
CA VAL A 29 -4.05 7.28 6.87
C VAL A 29 -2.60 7.55 7.28
N LEU A 30 -1.75 7.70 6.28
CA LEU A 30 -0.37 8.13 6.42
C LEU A 30 -0.30 9.62 6.08
N ARG A 31 -0.12 10.46 7.11
CA ARG A 31 -0.07 11.92 6.97
C ARG A 31 1.28 12.36 6.42
N GLU A 32 1.30 13.55 5.78
CA GLU A 32 2.51 14.21 5.26
C GLU A 32 3.24 13.36 4.22
N HIS A 33 2.49 12.57 3.46
CA HIS A 33 2.99 11.76 2.35
C HIS A 33 2.03 11.81 1.17
N LYS A 34 2.56 11.60 -0.03
CA LYS A 34 1.80 11.42 -1.26
C LYS A 34 2.08 10.07 -1.89
N LEU A 35 1.11 9.56 -2.63
CA LEU A 35 1.26 8.37 -3.44
C LEU A 35 2.13 8.68 -4.67
N VAL A 36 3.12 7.84 -4.91
CA VAL A 36 4.02 7.92 -6.06
C VAL A 36 4.17 6.55 -6.70
N PHE A 37 4.82 6.49 -7.87
CA PHE A 37 5.07 5.24 -8.60
C PHE A 37 6.57 5.15 -8.90
N PRO A 38 7.39 4.85 -7.87
CA PRO A 38 8.84 5.01 -7.94
C PRO A 38 9.58 3.87 -8.62
N LEU A 39 8.92 2.75 -8.87
CA LEU A 39 9.55 1.56 -9.43
C LEU A 39 8.68 0.97 -10.53
N THR A 40 9.27 0.70 -11.68
CA THR A 40 8.60 0.02 -12.80
C THR A 40 8.62 -1.49 -12.60
N SER A 41 7.45 -2.11 -12.71
CA SER A 41 7.27 -3.57 -12.65
C SER A 41 6.93 -4.10 -14.04
N SER A 42 7.70 -5.09 -14.52
CA SER A 42 7.38 -5.80 -15.75
C SER A 42 6.09 -6.60 -15.64
N ASP A 43 5.81 -7.17 -14.47
CA ASP A 43 4.58 -7.95 -14.23
C ASP A 43 3.33 -7.09 -14.34
N TRP A 44 3.39 -5.84 -13.89
CA TRP A 44 2.27 -4.91 -13.97
C TRP A 44 2.28 -4.04 -15.23
N GLY A 45 3.40 -3.94 -15.91
CA GLY A 45 3.54 -3.17 -17.14
C GLY A 45 3.61 -1.65 -16.92
N GLY A 46 4.07 -1.22 -15.77
CA GLY A 46 4.19 0.17 -15.41
C GLY A 46 4.66 0.38 -13.99
N GLY A 47 4.57 1.62 -13.50
CA GLY A 47 4.98 1.97 -12.16
C GLY A 47 4.10 1.34 -11.08
N VAL A 48 4.71 0.89 -9.99
CA VAL A 48 4.03 0.36 -8.82
C VAL A 48 4.12 1.34 -7.65
N ALA A 49 3.13 1.29 -6.77
CA ALA A 49 2.91 2.28 -5.72
C ALA A 49 4.02 2.33 -4.68
N GLY A 50 4.36 3.54 -4.29
CA GLY A 50 5.19 3.88 -3.16
C GLY A 50 4.67 5.16 -2.52
N VAL A 51 5.31 5.60 -1.46
CA VAL A 51 4.96 6.85 -0.77
C VAL A 51 6.19 7.75 -0.68
N HIS A 52 5.95 9.05 -0.69
CA HIS A 52 6.99 10.06 -0.59
C HIS A 52 6.53 11.18 0.34
N VAL A 53 7.43 11.70 1.16
CA VAL A 53 7.13 12.82 2.05
C VAL A 53 6.62 14.01 1.25
N ALA A 54 5.45 14.52 1.62
CA ALA A 54 4.84 15.68 0.99
C ALA A 54 3.93 16.41 1.99
N HIS A 55 4.35 17.60 2.39
CA HIS A 55 3.60 18.41 3.36
C HIS A 55 2.17 18.68 2.89
N GLY A 56 1.22 18.46 3.79
CA GLY A 56 -0.20 18.69 3.52
C GLY A 56 -0.91 17.59 2.73
N SER A 57 -0.18 16.55 2.29
CA SER A 57 -0.76 15.40 1.59
C SER A 57 -0.94 14.21 2.51
N SER A 58 -1.84 13.30 2.13
CA SER A 58 -2.10 12.07 2.88
C SER A 58 -2.30 10.88 1.94
N VAL A 59 -1.81 9.73 2.37
CA VAL A 59 -2.03 8.45 1.68
C VAL A 59 -2.97 7.60 2.53
N TRP A 60 -4.08 7.22 1.95
CA TRP A 60 -5.06 6.35 2.58
C TRP A 60 -4.81 4.90 2.21
N GLY A 61 -5.10 4.02 3.13
CA GLY A 61 -4.93 2.59 2.94
C GLY A 61 -5.61 1.77 4.02
N ILE A 62 -5.20 0.53 4.11
CA ILE A 62 -5.71 -0.45 5.07
C ILE A 62 -4.56 -1.00 5.89
N VAL A 63 -4.80 -1.20 7.18
CA VAL A 63 -3.92 -1.99 8.03
C VAL A 63 -4.48 -3.40 8.14
N TYR A 64 -3.63 -4.36 7.85
CA TYR A 64 -3.89 -5.79 8.06
C TYR A 64 -3.11 -6.29 9.26
N ASP A 65 -3.66 -7.27 9.97
CA ASP A 65 -2.91 -8.08 10.93
C ASP A 65 -2.50 -9.38 10.25
N LEU A 66 -1.18 -9.58 10.10
CA LEU A 66 -0.60 -10.68 9.36
C LEU A 66 0.12 -11.67 10.29
N THR A 67 -0.05 -12.96 10.01
CA THR A 67 0.73 -14.02 10.65
C THR A 67 2.15 -14.05 10.09
N ASP A 68 3.04 -14.77 10.74
CA ASP A 68 4.42 -14.95 10.26
C ASP A 68 4.46 -15.61 8.87
N GLU A 69 3.52 -16.52 8.58
CA GLU A 69 3.40 -17.15 7.26
C GLU A 69 2.97 -16.14 6.20
N HIS A 70 2.04 -15.24 6.53
CA HIS A 70 1.62 -14.16 5.62
C HIS A 70 2.78 -13.23 5.33
N VAL A 71 3.54 -12.83 6.34
CA VAL A 71 4.72 -11.96 6.19
C VAL A 71 5.76 -12.63 5.29
N ALA A 72 6.05 -13.91 5.52
CA ALA A 72 6.99 -14.66 4.68
C ALA A 72 6.52 -14.73 3.21
N ALA A 73 5.21 -14.86 2.98
CA ALA A 73 4.65 -14.85 1.64
C ALA A 73 4.82 -13.49 0.96
N LEU A 74 4.50 -12.39 1.65
CA LEU A 74 4.68 -11.03 1.12
C LEU A 74 6.15 -10.71 0.88
N ASP A 75 7.04 -11.08 1.79
CA ASP A 75 8.48 -10.89 1.62
C ASP A 75 8.97 -11.53 0.32
N ARG A 76 8.47 -12.72 -0.02
CA ARG A 76 8.80 -13.38 -1.30
C ARG A 76 8.27 -12.60 -2.51
N TYR A 77 7.03 -12.10 -2.44
CA TYR A 77 6.45 -11.30 -3.53
C TYR A 77 7.19 -9.99 -3.74
N GLU A 78 7.64 -9.35 -2.66
CA GLU A 78 8.35 -8.08 -2.72
C GLU A 78 9.87 -8.24 -2.91
N GLY A 79 10.39 -9.46 -2.88
CA GLY A 79 11.82 -9.70 -3.01
C GLY A 79 12.63 -9.18 -1.82
N PHE A 80 12.08 -9.29 -0.63
CA PHE A 80 12.76 -8.98 0.63
C PHE A 80 13.26 -10.27 1.27
N ARG A 81 14.52 -10.31 1.69
CA ARG A 81 15.16 -11.48 2.33
C ARG A 81 15.45 -11.23 3.81
N ALA A 82 16.19 -10.17 4.07
CA ALA A 82 16.58 -9.74 5.42
C ALA A 82 16.92 -8.25 5.37
N PRO A 83 16.86 -7.54 6.50
CA PRO A 83 17.24 -6.12 6.53
C PRO A 83 18.65 -5.89 5.99
N GLY A 84 18.77 -5.01 4.99
CA GLY A 84 20.07 -4.64 4.39
C GLY A 84 20.68 -5.66 3.45
N ASP A 85 20.00 -6.76 3.11
CA ASP A 85 20.51 -7.73 2.13
C ASP A 85 20.62 -7.06 0.74
N ASP A 86 21.78 -7.20 0.11
CA ASP A 86 22.08 -6.57 -1.20
C ASP A 86 21.18 -7.09 -2.35
N HIS A 87 20.54 -8.24 -2.17
CA HIS A 87 19.63 -8.83 -3.16
C HIS A 87 18.17 -8.38 -2.99
N ASN A 88 17.87 -7.59 -1.96
CA ASN A 88 16.52 -7.08 -1.76
C ASN A 88 16.11 -6.15 -2.90
N LEU A 89 14.90 -6.35 -3.42
CA LEU A 89 14.24 -5.38 -4.32
C LEU A 89 13.54 -4.28 -3.49
N TYR A 90 12.98 -4.66 -2.36
CA TYR A 90 12.36 -3.78 -1.39
C TYR A 90 12.97 -3.99 -0.02
N GLU A 91 13.03 -2.95 0.77
CA GLU A 91 13.21 -3.04 2.22
C GLU A 91 11.85 -3.02 2.90
N ARG A 92 11.77 -3.59 4.09
CA ARG A 92 10.60 -3.51 4.94
C ARG A 92 10.88 -2.51 6.06
N GLU A 93 10.10 -1.46 6.11
CA GLU A 93 10.26 -0.37 7.06
C GLU A 93 9.00 -0.19 7.91
N ARG A 94 9.12 0.56 8.99
CA ARG A 94 8.02 0.88 9.89
C ARG A 94 7.61 2.33 9.74
N VAL A 95 6.30 2.56 9.85
CA VAL A 95 5.71 3.89 9.73
C VAL A 95 4.56 4.05 10.73
N TRP A 96 4.36 5.27 11.21
CA TRP A 96 3.20 5.61 12.01
C TRP A 96 2.03 5.96 11.10
N VAL A 97 0.92 5.26 11.27
CA VAL A 97 -0.35 5.56 10.59
C VAL A 97 -1.45 5.79 11.61
N GLU A 98 -2.49 6.51 11.21
CA GLU A 98 -3.66 6.72 12.03
C GLU A 98 -4.77 5.78 11.60
N LEU A 99 -5.15 4.83 12.46
CA LEU A 99 -6.38 4.07 12.31
C LEU A 99 -7.55 5.01 12.57
N THR A 100 -8.49 5.07 11.65
CA THR A 100 -9.59 5.99 11.72
C THR A 100 -10.92 5.32 11.36
N ARG A 101 -11.99 5.80 11.97
CA ARG A 101 -13.37 5.48 11.64
C ARG A 101 -14.10 6.79 11.38
N PRO A 102 -14.03 7.31 10.14
CA PRO A 102 -14.51 8.66 9.84
C PRO A 102 -15.99 8.89 10.19
N ASP A 103 -16.80 7.82 10.23
CA ASP A 103 -18.25 7.92 10.35
C ASP A 103 -18.76 7.81 11.79
N ASP A 104 -17.91 7.51 12.78
CA ASP A 104 -18.34 7.28 14.16
C ASP A 104 -17.87 8.33 15.18
N GLY A 105 -17.14 9.36 14.70
CA GLY A 105 -16.63 10.42 15.55
C GLY A 105 -15.55 9.98 16.54
N SER A 106 -15.02 8.77 16.41
CA SER A 106 -13.96 8.27 17.27
C SER A 106 -12.65 9.01 17.04
N ILE A 107 -11.83 9.10 18.10
CA ILE A 107 -10.48 9.67 17.99
C ILE A 107 -9.58 8.71 17.22
N PRO A 108 -8.89 9.16 16.15
CA PRO A 108 -7.93 8.32 15.45
C PRO A 108 -6.86 7.77 16.39
N ARG A 109 -6.52 6.50 16.23
CA ARG A 109 -5.48 5.83 17.01
C ARG A 109 -4.23 5.65 16.17
N ARG A 110 -3.11 6.15 16.63
CA ARG A 110 -1.81 5.93 15.99
C ARG A 110 -1.33 4.52 16.26
N VAL A 111 -0.95 3.83 15.19
CA VAL A 111 -0.32 2.51 15.27
C VAL A 111 0.93 2.50 14.40
N ARG A 112 1.86 1.65 14.76
CA ARG A 112 3.08 1.43 13.98
C ARG A 112 2.88 0.22 13.11
N ALA A 113 2.96 0.42 11.79
CA ALA A 113 2.77 -0.63 10.80
C ALA A 113 4.02 -0.76 9.94
N GLU A 114 4.19 -1.91 9.33
CA GLU A 114 5.25 -2.15 8.37
C GLU A 114 4.75 -1.93 6.95
N TYR A 115 5.66 -1.54 6.06
CA TYR A 115 5.39 -1.38 4.63
C TYR A 115 6.68 -1.64 3.83
N TYR A 116 6.54 -1.83 2.52
CA TYR A 116 7.67 -2.11 1.65
C TYR A 116 8.10 -0.84 0.91
N VAL A 117 9.42 -0.61 0.87
CA VAL A 117 10.06 0.55 0.23
C VAL A 117 11.03 0.05 -0.82
N PRO A 118 10.93 0.48 -2.10
CA PRO A 118 11.88 0.04 -3.12
C PRO A 118 13.29 0.55 -2.83
N ARG A 119 14.29 -0.29 -3.01
CA ARG A 119 15.70 0.08 -2.81
C ARG A 119 16.24 0.96 -3.91
N VAL A 120 15.75 0.77 -5.12
CA VAL A 120 16.13 1.55 -6.29
C VAL A 120 14.89 2.18 -6.89
N THR A 121 15.07 3.27 -7.59
CA THR A 121 13.95 3.95 -8.26
C THR A 121 14.11 3.88 -9.77
N ASN A 122 13.01 3.63 -10.44
CA ASN A 122 12.86 3.70 -11.89
C ASN A 122 11.39 4.09 -12.14
N PRO A 123 11.05 5.39 -11.94
CA PRO A 123 9.67 5.83 -11.93
C PRO A 123 9.02 5.73 -13.30
N SER A 124 7.74 5.40 -13.29
CA SER A 124 6.88 5.33 -14.46
C SER A 124 5.44 5.53 -14.04
N PRO A 125 4.57 6.06 -14.91
CA PRO A 125 3.13 6.01 -14.64
C PRO A 125 2.68 4.55 -14.45
N PRO A 126 1.65 4.31 -13.64
CA PRO A 126 1.09 2.96 -13.52
C PRO A 126 0.42 2.52 -14.80
N SER A 127 0.33 1.22 -15.02
CA SER A 127 -0.57 0.67 -16.04
C SER A 127 -2.03 0.85 -15.60
N ARG A 128 -2.95 0.87 -16.55
CA ARG A 128 -4.39 0.91 -16.25
C ARG A 128 -4.79 -0.27 -15.36
N ARG A 129 -4.33 -1.46 -15.69
CA ARG A 129 -4.63 -2.68 -14.93
C ARG A 129 -4.19 -2.58 -13.46
N TYR A 130 -3.02 -2.02 -13.21
CA TYR A 130 -2.51 -1.84 -11.85
C TYR A 130 -3.31 -0.80 -11.07
N LEU A 131 -3.58 0.34 -11.69
CA LEU A 131 -4.36 1.40 -11.05
C LEU A 131 -5.80 0.92 -10.76
N ASP A 132 -6.41 0.18 -11.68
CA ASP A 132 -7.75 -0.37 -11.48
C ASP A 132 -7.78 -1.34 -10.29
N ALA A 133 -6.74 -2.14 -10.08
CA ALA A 133 -6.64 -3.01 -8.90
C ALA A 133 -6.61 -2.20 -7.60
N ILE A 134 -5.88 -1.08 -7.57
CA ILE A 134 -5.85 -0.16 -6.42
C ILE A 134 -7.23 0.44 -6.19
N ILE A 135 -7.86 0.97 -7.23
CA ILE A 135 -9.18 1.63 -7.14
C ILE A 135 -10.25 0.66 -6.67
N GLU A 136 -10.26 -0.57 -7.20
CA GLU A 136 -11.19 -1.61 -6.77
C GLU A 136 -11.04 -1.91 -5.27
N GLY A 137 -9.81 -2.07 -4.80
CA GLY A 137 -9.52 -2.28 -3.38
C GLY A 137 -9.91 -1.08 -2.52
N ALA A 138 -9.62 0.13 -2.99
CA ALA A 138 -9.98 1.36 -2.30
C ALA A 138 -11.51 1.52 -2.17
N ARG A 139 -12.26 1.17 -3.19
CA ARG A 139 -13.74 1.16 -3.15
C ARG A 139 -14.26 0.09 -2.18
N HIS A 140 -13.71 -1.11 -2.25
CA HIS A 140 -14.11 -2.22 -1.39
C HIS A 140 -13.96 -1.86 0.10
N HIS A 141 -12.88 -1.17 0.46
CA HIS A 141 -12.59 -0.78 1.83
C HIS A 141 -13.17 0.58 2.23
N HIS A 142 -13.94 1.22 1.35
CA HIS A 142 -14.59 2.52 1.62
C HIS A 142 -13.59 3.63 1.98
N LEU A 143 -12.48 3.73 1.24
CA LEU A 143 -11.59 4.86 1.36
C LEU A 143 -12.36 6.17 1.05
N PRO A 144 -11.93 7.33 1.60
CA PRO A 144 -12.65 8.59 1.39
C PRO A 144 -12.93 8.90 -0.08
N ASP A 145 -14.11 9.44 -0.38
CA ASP A 145 -14.55 9.74 -1.76
C ASP A 145 -13.58 10.68 -2.49
N GLU A 146 -13.04 11.68 -1.80
CA GLU A 146 -12.03 12.58 -2.37
C GLU A 146 -10.76 11.84 -2.79
N TYR A 147 -10.34 10.87 -1.98
CA TYR A 147 -9.18 10.06 -2.30
C TYR A 147 -9.45 9.13 -3.49
N LEU A 148 -10.63 8.51 -3.54
CA LEU A 148 -11.07 7.72 -4.69
C LEU A 148 -11.07 8.55 -5.97
N ALA A 149 -11.60 9.77 -5.90
CA ALA A 149 -11.60 10.68 -7.04
C ALA A 149 -10.18 11.06 -7.49
N ALA A 150 -9.28 11.27 -6.54
CA ALA A 150 -7.87 11.55 -6.83
C ALA A 150 -7.17 10.37 -7.50
N LEU A 151 -7.43 9.15 -7.04
CA LEU A 151 -6.91 7.93 -7.69
C LEU A 151 -7.38 7.84 -9.15
N GLY A 152 -8.64 8.16 -9.42
CA GLY A 152 -9.21 8.13 -10.77
C GLY A 152 -8.60 9.15 -11.74
N ARG A 153 -7.91 10.18 -11.23
CA ARG A 153 -7.23 11.21 -12.04
C ARG A 153 -5.76 10.92 -12.31
N ILE A 154 -5.21 9.84 -11.75
CA ILE A 154 -3.80 9.48 -11.98
C ILE A 154 -3.61 9.07 -13.44
N PRO A 155 -2.67 9.71 -14.17
CA PRO A 155 -2.37 9.32 -15.55
C PRO A 155 -1.77 7.91 -15.59
N THR A 156 -2.17 7.14 -16.59
CA THR A 156 -1.64 5.79 -16.82
C THR A 156 -0.76 5.77 -18.08
N ILE A 157 0.12 4.77 -18.16
CA ILE A 157 1.02 4.58 -19.30
C ILE A 157 0.28 4.11 -20.56
N ASP A 158 -0.89 3.50 -20.39
CA ASP A 158 -1.73 2.93 -21.47
C ASP A 158 -3.17 3.46 -21.51
#